data_eb61baff9fad27ecad3a0df60d5a3c9e
#
_entry.id   eb61baff9fad27ecad3a0df60d5a3c9e
#
_cell.length_a   1.000
_cell.length_b   1.000
_cell.length_c   1.000
_cell.angle_alpha   90.00
_cell.angle_beta   90.00
_cell.angle_gamma   90.00
#
_symmetry.space_group_name_H-M   'P 1'
#
loop_
_entity.id
_entity.type
_entity.pdbx_description
1 polymer ?
#
loop_
_entity_poly.entity_id
_entity_poly.type
_entity_poly.pdbx_seq_one_letter_code
_entity_poly.pdbx_strand_id
1 'polypeptide(L)'
;MNEIIRNTQSSVTNGSLDPQDWSEFRALAHRMLDETIDGIANIRSRPVWQPIPDGVRAALKSDVPRGASELAEVYREFAEHVAPYATGNVHPGFMGWVHGGGTAVGMLAEMLAAGLNANLGGRDHMPIEVERQIVGWMRSLFAFPDSASGIFVTGTSMANLMAVLVARTAALGTLARQHGIGNDGALLAAYTSRAAHGCVSRAMDIAGLGADALRKVDVDVDHRIDVAALRAQIAADREIGFKPFLVVASAGTVDIGAIDDLRAVAQLCREEGIWFHVDGAFGALAILSPELAPLLGGIELADSIALDFHKWGQVPYDAGFLLVRDGEQHRQAFAQPAAYLSREARGLAAGTVWPCDLGPDLSRGFRALKTWFTLKTFGTDRLGAVIARSCALAKYLEARILAEPRLELLAPVNLNIVCFRYRAGDAVNREVVADIQESGIAAPSSTTLDGKFAIRAAIANHRTEETDIDALVAAVLKFGAQRSGGVTEVEAPPLAAQ
;
A
#
# COMPACT_ATOMS: atom_id res chain seq x y z
N MET A 1 -27.42 2.93 -64.48
CA MET A 1 -27.23 3.70 -63.21
C MET A 1 -27.92 2.98 -62.05
N ASN A 2 -28.00 1.65 -62.10
CA ASN A 2 -28.69 0.78 -61.10
C ASN A 2 -27.84 -0.39 -60.60
N GLU A 3 -26.52 -0.39 -60.81
CA GLU A 3 -25.63 -1.49 -60.39
C GLU A 3 -24.53 -1.07 -59.40
N ILE A 4 -24.46 0.21 -59.01
CA ILE A 4 -23.44 0.71 -58.08
C ILE A 4 -23.96 0.82 -56.62
N ILE A 5 -25.23 0.47 -56.35
CA ILE A 5 -25.83 0.58 -54.99
C ILE A 5 -25.93 -0.77 -54.27
N ARG A 6 -25.34 -1.84 -54.77
CA ARG A 6 -25.49 -3.18 -54.14
C ARG A 6 -24.25 -3.75 -53.44
N ASN A 7 -23.24 -2.96 -53.15
CA ASN A 7 -22.07 -3.54 -52.47
C ASN A 7 -21.50 -2.67 -51.34
N THR A 8 -22.36 -1.99 -50.59
CA THR A 8 -22.03 -1.40 -49.29
C THR A 8 -23.12 -1.80 -48.28
N GLN A 9 -23.42 -3.07 -48.14
CA GLN A 9 -23.81 -3.60 -46.87
C GLN A 9 -22.52 -3.88 -46.08
N SER A 10 -21.84 -2.79 -45.68
CA SER A 10 -21.04 -2.83 -44.48
C SER A 10 -21.98 -3.29 -43.38
N SER A 11 -21.62 -4.35 -42.70
CA SER A 11 -22.22 -4.79 -41.47
C SER A 11 -22.41 -3.57 -40.57
N VAL A 12 -23.63 -3.04 -40.52
CA VAL A 12 -24.02 -2.13 -39.45
C VAL A 12 -23.92 -2.97 -38.18
N THR A 13 -22.77 -2.92 -37.54
CA THR A 13 -22.63 -3.41 -36.17
C THR A 13 -23.76 -2.76 -35.39
N ASN A 14 -24.46 -3.53 -34.60
CA ASN A 14 -25.67 -3.17 -33.86
C ASN A 14 -25.43 -2.06 -32.81
N GLY A 15 -24.43 -1.19 -32.91
CA GLY A 15 -24.09 -0.14 -31.97
C GLY A 15 -23.73 -0.63 -30.54
N SER A 16 -23.84 -1.95 -30.29
CA SER A 16 -23.42 -2.60 -29.05
C SER A 16 -21.96 -3.01 -29.13
N LEU A 17 -21.27 -2.96 -27.99
CA LEU A 17 -19.93 -3.51 -27.81
C LEU A 17 -19.96 -4.94 -27.25
N ASP A 18 -21.12 -5.54 -27.12
CA ASP A 18 -21.27 -6.93 -26.69
C ASP A 18 -20.75 -7.91 -27.76
N PRO A 19 -20.24 -9.08 -27.37
CA PRO A 19 -19.81 -10.12 -28.29
C PRO A 19 -20.93 -10.51 -29.22
N GLN A 20 -20.62 -10.69 -30.51
CA GLN A 20 -21.56 -11.21 -31.47
C GLN A 20 -21.86 -12.70 -31.25
N ASP A 21 -20.85 -13.47 -30.87
CA ASP A 21 -20.95 -14.87 -30.45
C ASP A 21 -20.52 -15.06 -29.00
N TRP A 22 -21.51 -15.20 -28.12
CA TRP A 22 -21.31 -15.45 -26.71
C TRP A 22 -20.68 -16.82 -26.40
N SER A 23 -20.79 -17.79 -27.30
CA SER A 23 -20.23 -19.13 -27.15
C SER A 23 -18.71 -19.09 -27.37
N GLU A 24 -18.28 -18.43 -28.43
CA GLU A 24 -16.87 -18.21 -28.74
C GLU A 24 -16.19 -17.34 -27.67
N PHE A 25 -16.83 -16.23 -27.30
CA PHE A 25 -16.36 -15.37 -26.21
C PHE A 25 -16.16 -16.15 -24.92
N ARG A 26 -17.14 -16.97 -24.53
CA ARG A 26 -17.08 -17.80 -23.31
C ARG A 26 -15.90 -18.77 -23.35
N ALA A 27 -15.70 -19.46 -24.49
CA ALA A 27 -14.59 -20.39 -24.63
C ALA A 27 -13.23 -19.72 -24.47
N LEU A 28 -13.06 -18.51 -25.02
CA LEU A 28 -11.84 -17.72 -24.85
C LEU A 28 -11.69 -17.23 -23.40
N ALA A 29 -12.77 -16.72 -22.79
CA ALA A 29 -12.75 -16.25 -21.40
C ALA A 29 -12.36 -17.36 -20.40
N HIS A 30 -12.87 -18.60 -20.60
CA HIS A 30 -12.47 -19.74 -19.79
C HIS A 30 -10.97 -20.04 -19.96
N ARG A 31 -10.46 -20.04 -21.19
CA ARG A 31 -9.03 -20.23 -21.44
C ARG A 31 -8.18 -19.16 -20.75
N MET A 32 -8.55 -17.88 -20.83
CA MET A 32 -7.86 -16.78 -20.14
C MET A 32 -7.85 -16.98 -18.62
N LEU A 33 -8.96 -17.44 -18.06
CA LEU A 33 -9.08 -17.73 -16.63
C LEU A 33 -8.19 -18.92 -16.22
N ASP A 34 -8.25 -20.03 -16.97
CA ASP A 34 -7.47 -21.23 -16.71
C ASP A 34 -5.96 -20.92 -16.77
N GLU A 35 -5.49 -20.23 -17.82
CA GLU A 35 -4.08 -19.83 -17.96
C GLU A 35 -3.63 -18.88 -16.83
N THR A 36 -4.51 -18.01 -16.34
CA THR A 36 -4.21 -17.12 -15.20
C THR A 36 -4.09 -17.91 -13.90
N ILE A 37 -5.00 -18.85 -13.66
CA ILE A 37 -4.96 -19.75 -12.48
C ILE A 37 -3.69 -20.61 -12.52
N ASP A 38 -3.38 -21.21 -13.66
CA ASP A 38 -2.16 -22.01 -13.86
C ASP A 38 -0.90 -21.18 -13.65
N GLY A 39 -0.91 -19.91 -14.11
CA GLY A 39 0.16 -18.97 -13.88
C GLY A 39 0.43 -18.69 -12.39
N ILE A 40 -0.62 -18.59 -11.58
CA ILE A 40 -0.52 -18.42 -10.13
C ILE A 40 -0.09 -19.74 -9.46
N ALA A 41 -0.66 -20.86 -9.85
CA ALA A 41 -0.38 -22.17 -9.28
C ALA A 41 1.10 -22.58 -9.51
N ASN A 42 1.65 -22.24 -10.67
CA ASN A 42 3.02 -22.57 -11.06
C ASN A 42 3.99 -21.39 -10.92
N ILE A 43 3.69 -20.41 -10.09
CA ILE A 43 4.46 -19.16 -9.99
C ILE A 43 5.94 -19.39 -9.66
N ARG A 44 6.27 -20.41 -8.87
CA ARG A 44 7.64 -20.76 -8.48
C ARG A 44 8.52 -21.24 -9.64
N SER A 45 7.95 -21.63 -10.78
CA SER A 45 8.70 -22.04 -11.98
C SER A 45 9.15 -20.85 -12.83
N ARG A 46 8.74 -19.63 -12.51
CA ARG A 46 9.08 -18.41 -13.23
C ARG A 46 10.18 -17.64 -12.50
N PRO A 47 10.96 -16.78 -13.20
CA PRO A 47 11.81 -15.82 -12.51
C PRO A 47 10.94 -14.87 -11.69
N VAL A 48 11.47 -14.37 -10.56
CA VAL A 48 10.77 -13.38 -9.72
C VAL A 48 10.50 -12.12 -10.52
N TRP A 49 11.49 -11.68 -11.28
CA TRP A 49 11.45 -10.55 -12.20
C TRP A 49 12.45 -10.78 -13.33
N GLN A 50 12.27 -10.11 -14.44
CA GLN A 50 13.21 -10.14 -15.56
C GLN A 50 13.24 -8.81 -16.30
N PRO A 51 14.37 -8.39 -16.88
CA PRO A 51 14.46 -7.20 -17.71
C PRO A 51 13.50 -7.27 -18.91
N ILE A 52 12.92 -6.12 -19.26
CA ILE A 52 12.04 -6.01 -20.42
C ILE A 52 12.93 -5.83 -21.67
N PRO A 53 12.92 -6.74 -22.66
CA PRO A 53 13.67 -6.57 -23.90
C PRO A 53 13.25 -5.34 -24.70
N ASP A 54 14.18 -4.68 -25.37
CA ASP A 54 13.88 -3.47 -26.17
C ASP A 54 12.82 -3.71 -27.25
N GLY A 55 12.82 -4.88 -27.87
CA GLY A 55 11.80 -5.26 -28.85
C GLY A 55 10.38 -5.31 -28.26
N VAL A 56 10.24 -5.80 -27.04
CA VAL A 56 8.95 -5.82 -26.30
C VAL A 56 8.51 -4.39 -25.97
N ARG A 57 9.44 -3.54 -25.50
CA ARG A 57 9.13 -2.11 -25.27
C ARG A 57 8.72 -1.39 -26.56
N ALA A 58 9.33 -1.73 -27.68
CA ALA A 58 9.02 -1.15 -28.98
C ALA A 58 7.64 -1.58 -29.50
N ALA A 59 7.23 -2.83 -29.27
CA ALA A 59 5.94 -3.36 -29.68
C ALA A 59 4.74 -2.57 -29.10
N LEU A 60 4.90 -2.01 -27.90
CA LEU A 60 3.85 -1.21 -27.25
C LEU A 60 3.85 0.28 -27.65
N LYS A 61 4.76 0.70 -28.55
CA LYS A 61 4.83 2.08 -29.07
C LYS A 61 4.10 2.19 -30.41
N SER A 62 2.82 1.90 -30.40
CA SER A 62 1.95 2.02 -31.57
C SER A 62 1.03 3.24 -31.47
N ASP A 63 0.52 3.70 -32.61
CA ASP A 63 -0.53 4.73 -32.64
C ASP A 63 -1.83 4.17 -32.01
N VAL A 64 -2.74 5.09 -31.65
CA VAL A 64 -4.07 4.72 -31.15
C VAL A 64 -4.78 3.82 -32.19
N PRO A 65 -5.28 2.63 -31.81
CA PRO A 65 -5.95 1.75 -32.76
C PRO A 65 -7.26 2.36 -33.26
N ARG A 66 -7.38 2.50 -34.59
CA ARG A 66 -8.58 3.02 -35.24
C ARG A 66 -9.49 1.91 -35.75
N GLY A 67 -8.94 0.73 -36.01
CA GLY A 67 -9.67 -0.48 -36.38
C GLY A 67 -9.83 -1.42 -35.20
N ALA A 68 -10.79 -2.32 -35.28
CA ALA A 68 -10.96 -3.40 -34.30
C ALA A 68 -9.91 -4.50 -34.52
N SER A 69 -9.54 -5.18 -33.45
CA SER A 69 -8.76 -6.42 -33.45
C SER A 69 -9.58 -7.53 -32.81
N GLU A 70 -9.30 -8.76 -33.19
CA GLU A 70 -9.91 -9.92 -32.56
C GLU A 70 -9.43 -10.07 -31.11
N LEU A 71 -10.33 -10.37 -30.18
CA LEU A 71 -10.00 -10.50 -28.76
C LEU A 71 -8.86 -11.51 -28.51
N ALA A 72 -8.82 -12.61 -29.29
CA ALA A 72 -7.76 -13.60 -29.19
C ALA A 72 -6.37 -13.05 -29.55
N GLU A 73 -6.29 -12.09 -30.47
CA GLU A 73 -5.04 -11.42 -30.83
C GLU A 73 -4.58 -10.46 -29.74
N VAL A 74 -5.50 -9.68 -29.18
CA VAL A 74 -5.22 -8.78 -28.03
C VAL A 74 -4.76 -9.59 -26.82
N TYR A 75 -5.39 -10.73 -26.56
CA TYR A 75 -4.98 -11.61 -25.47
C TYR A 75 -3.58 -12.19 -25.70
N ARG A 76 -3.27 -12.61 -26.93
CA ARG A 76 -1.93 -13.10 -27.28
C ARG A 76 -0.86 -12.02 -27.06
N GLU A 77 -1.12 -10.79 -27.49
CA GLU A 77 -0.21 -9.65 -27.26
C GLU A 77 0.01 -9.41 -25.76
N PHE A 78 -1.04 -9.43 -24.95
CA PHE A 78 -0.94 -9.35 -23.50
C PHE A 78 -0.07 -10.49 -22.92
N ALA A 79 -0.31 -11.73 -23.33
CA ALA A 79 0.38 -12.90 -22.82
C ALA A 79 1.88 -12.91 -23.20
N GLU A 80 2.24 -12.38 -24.37
CA GLU A 80 3.61 -12.33 -24.88
C GLU A 80 4.38 -11.10 -24.40
N HIS A 81 3.74 -9.92 -24.33
CA HIS A 81 4.43 -8.65 -24.15
C HIS A 81 4.16 -7.97 -22.81
N VAL A 82 3.13 -8.34 -22.07
CA VAL A 82 2.77 -7.68 -20.80
C VAL A 82 2.93 -8.61 -19.60
N ALA A 83 2.28 -9.75 -19.61
CA ALA A 83 2.21 -10.66 -18.47
C ALA A 83 3.59 -11.14 -17.95
N PRO A 84 4.59 -11.46 -18.80
CA PRO A 84 5.89 -11.93 -18.35
C PRO A 84 6.74 -10.85 -17.66
N TYR A 85 6.42 -9.57 -17.87
CA TYR A 85 7.23 -8.43 -17.42
C TYR A 85 6.56 -7.61 -16.33
N ALA A 86 5.64 -8.20 -15.58
CA ALA A 86 5.04 -7.59 -14.40
C ALA A 86 6.06 -7.44 -13.26
N THR A 87 5.70 -6.68 -12.22
CA THR A 87 6.57 -6.41 -11.04
C THR A 87 7.03 -7.67 -10.32
N GLY A 88 6.28 -8.78 -10.43
CA GLY A 88 6.65 -10.07 -9.83
C GLY A 88 6.21 -10.25 -8.37
N ASN A 89 5.49 -9.32 -7.78
CA ASN A 89 5.06 -9.38 -6.37
C ASN A 89 4.15 -10.58 -6.01
N VAL A 90 3.62 -11.29 -7.00
CA VAL A 90 2.92 -12.57 -6.80
C VAL A 90 3.90 -13.70 -6.45
N HIS A 91 5.15 -13.63 -6.89
CA HIS A 91 6.18 -14.64 -6.67
C HIS A 91 6.71 -14.61 -5.23
N PRO A 92 6.92 -15.77 -4.57
CA PRO A 92 7.41 -15.83 -3.18
C PRO A 92 8.79 -15.22 -2.95
N GLY A 93 9.67 -15.21 -3.94
CA GLY A 93 10.98 -14.57 -3.88
C GLY A 93 10.96 -13.05 -4.05
N PHE A 94 9.79 -12.43 -4.22
CA PHE A 94 9.67 -10.98 -4.25
C PHE A 94 9.66 -10.43 -2.82
N MET A 95 10.68 -9.64 -2.50
CA MET A 95 10.89 -9.04 -1.16
C MET A 95 11.15 -7.53 -1.25
N GLY A 96 10.77 -6.92 -2.37
CA GLY A 96 10.92 -5.49 -2.61
C GLY A 96 9.77 -4.68 -1.99
N TRP A 97 10.09 -3.50 -1.50
CA TRP A 97 9.14 -2.57 -0.87
C TRP A 97 8.26 -3.27 0.17
N VAL A 98 6.96 -2.98 0.24
CA VAL A 98 5.98 -3.79 0.98
C VAL A 98 4.79 -4.01 0.04
N HIS A 99 4.91 -5.00 -0.85
CA HIS A 99 3.87 -5.38 -1.79
C HIS A 99 3.28 -6.72 -1.37
N GLY A 100 1.96 -6.77 -1.21
CA GLY A 100 1.24 -8.03 -0.98
C GLY A 100 1.28 -8.93 -2.20
N GLY A 101 1.25 -10.25 -1.97
CA GLY A 101 1.27 -11.27 -3.03
C GLY A 101 -0.05 -11.42 -3.78
N GLY A 102 -1.14 -10.82 -3.29
CA GLY A 102 -2.48 -11.06 -3.79
C GLY A 102 -2.94 -12.50 -3.62
N THR A 103 -4.23 -12.74 -3.66
CA THR A 103 -4.82 -14.09 -3.58
C THR A 103 -5.61 -14.42 -4.83
N ALA A 104 -5.68 -15.70 -5.23
CA ALA A 104 -6.56 -16.16 -6.31
C ALA A 104 -8.04 -15.87 -6.00
N VAL A 105 -8.42 -15.92 -4.73
CA VAL A 105 -9.77 -15.53 -4.27
C VAL A 105 -10.05 -14.05 -4.56
N GLY A 106 -9.09 -13.17 -4.27
CA GLY A 106 -9.22 -11.74 -4.58
C GLY A 106 -9.28 -11.46 -6.08
N MET A 107 -8.54 -12.20 -6.89
CA MET A 107 -8.61 -12.12 -8.37
C MET A 107 -10.01 -12.46 -8.88
N LEU A 108 -10.63 -13.54 -8.42
CA LEU A 108 -11.99 -13.91 -8.80
C LEU A 108 -13.01 -12.85 -8.36
N ALA A 109 -12.83 -12.28 -7.17
CA ALA A 109 -13.69 -11.20 -6.69
C ALA A 109 -13.57 -9.93 -7.56
N GLU A 110 -12.37 -9.62 -8.06
CA GLU A 110 -12.15 -8.48 -8.98
C GLU A 110 -12.88 -8.70 -10.31
N MET A 111 -12.85 -9.92 -10.85
CA MET A 111 -13.61 -10.29 -12.03
C MET A 111 -15.13 -10.09 -11.82
N LEU A 112 -15.65 -10.50 -10.66
CA LEU A 112 -17.05 -10.31 -10.32
C LEU A 112 -17.40 -8.82 -10.14
N ALA A 113 -16.49 -8.03 -9.54
CA ALA A 113 -16.66 -6.59 -9.39
C ALA A 113 -16.74 -5.88 -10.75
N ALA A 114 -15.87 -6.27 -11.70
CA ALA A 114 -15.89 -5.77 -13.07
C ALA A 114 -17.19 -6.13 -13.79
N GLY A 115 -17.69 -7.36 -13.61
CA GLY A 115 -18.97 -7.79 -14.20
C GLY A 115 -20.18 -7.05 -13.66
N LEU A 116 -20.17 -6.65 -12.37
CA LEU A 116 -21.22 -5.81 -11.78
C LEU A 116 -21.12 -4.34 -12.22
N ASN A 117 -19.93 -3.86 -12.52
CA ASN A 117 -19.63 -2.48 -12.92
C ASN A 117 -20.31 -1.42 -12.01
N ALA A 118 -20.34 -1.67 -10.69
CA ALA A 118 -21.04 -0.84 -9.72
C ALA A 118 -20.23 0.42 -9.38
N ASN A 119 -20.88 1.58 -9.41
CA ASN A 119 -20.31 2.83 -8.90
C ASN A 119 -20.62 3.02 -7.41
N LEU A 120 -19.58 2.92 -6.56
CA LEU A 120 -19.71 3.06 -5.11
C LEU A 120 -19.63 4.52 -4.62
N GLY A 121 -19.83 5.50 -5.47
CA GLY A 121 -19.90 6.91 -5.05
C GLY A 121 -21.17 7.25 -4.27
N GLY A 122 -22.25 6.49 -4.46
CA GLY A 122 -23.52 6.71 -3.80
C GLY A 122 -24.61 5.80 -4.36
N ARG A 123 -25.84 6.03 -3.94
CA ARG A 123 -27.05 5.29 -4.31
C ARG A 123 -27.34 4.15 -3.32
N ASP A 124 -28.58 3.64 -3.38
CA ASP A 124 -29.05 2.53 -2.54
C ASP A 124 -28.89 1.21 -3.28
N HIS A 125 -27.74 0.54 -3.05
CA HIS A 125 -27.44 -0.77 -3.63
C HIS A 125 -26.43 -1.56 -2.78
N MET A 126 -26.52 -2.89 -2.81
CA MET A 126 -25.76 -3.80 -1.97
C MET A 126 -24.23 -3.64 -1.99
N PRO A 127 -23.54 -3.31 -3.10
CA PRO A 127 -22.10 -3.01 -3.07
C PRO A 127 -21.67 -1.97 -2.02
N ILE A 128 -22.50 -0.96 -1.75
CA ILE A 128 -22.22 0.03 -0.67
C ILE A 128 -22.34 -0.62 0.71
N GLU A 129 -23.32 -1.51 0.91
CA GLU A 129 -23.48 -2.22 2.18
C GLU A 129 -22.31 -3.16 2.47
N VAL A 130 -21.70 -3.76 1.44
CA VAL A 130 -20.45 -4.55 1.57
C VAL A 130 -19.32 -3.67 2.08
N GLU A 131 -19.15 -2.46 1.54
CA GLU A 131 -18.14 -1.50 2.04
C GLU A 131 -18.44 -1.10 3.49
N ARG A 132 -19.70 -0.77 3.83
CA ARG A 132 -20.12 -0.45 5.18
C ARG A 132 -19.88 -1.59 6.17
N GLN A 133 -20.09 -2.83 5.76
CA GLN A 133 -19.83 -3.99 6.61
C GLN A 133 -18.33 -4.07 6.96
N ILE A 134 -17.43 -3.86 6.00
CA ILE A 134 -15.98 -3.85 6.27
C ILE A 134 -15.62 -2.67 7.19
N VAL A 135 -16.20 -1.50 7.00
CA VAL A 135 -16.03 -0.36 7.92
C VAL A 135 -16.42 -0.77 9.34
N GLY A 136 -17.55 -1.46 9.51
CA GLY A 136 -17.99 -2.00 10.80
C GLY A 136 -16.98 -2.98 11.42
N TRP A 137 -16.42 -3.88 10.61
CA TRP A 137 -15.38 -4.81 11.08
C TRP A 137 -14.10 -4.08 11.51
N MET A 138 -13.65 -3.09 10.74
CA MET A 138 -12.45 -2.31 11.09
C MET A 138 -12.67 -1.46 12.36
N ARG A 139 -13.87 -0.86 12.54
CA ARG A 139 -14.23 -0.20 13.79
C ARG A 139 -14.09 -1.14 14.99
N SER A 140 -14.61 -2.34 14.87
CA SER A 140 -14.51 -3.35 15.95
C SER A 140 -13.07 -3.75 16.24
N LEU A 141 -12.27 -4.02 15.21
CA LEU A 141 -10.87 -4.43 15.34
C LEU A 141 -10.00 -3.36 16.01
N PHE A 142 -10.22 -2.09 15.67
CA PHE A 142 -9.45 -0.97 16.22
C PHE A 142 -10.14 -0.30 17.44
N ALA A 143 -11.21 -0.88 17.96
CA ALA A 143 -11.99 -0.33 19.07
C ALA A 143 -12.41 1.14 18.85
N PHE A 144 -12.83 1.46 17.63
CA PHE A 144 -13.40 2.77 17.29
C PHE A 144 -14.89 2.82 17.60
N PRO A 145 -15.45 4.02 17.92
CA PRO A 145 -16.87 4.16 18.27
C PRO A 145 -17.79 3.94 17.06
N ASP A 146 -19.07 3.72 17.31
CA ASP A 146 -20.07 3.53 16.26
C ASP A 146 -20.26 4.76 15.35
N SER A 147 -19.92 5.96 15.85
CA SER A 147 -19.90 7.19 15.07
C SER A 147 -18.74 7.28 14.07
N ALA A 148 -17.76 6.38 14.16
CA ALA A 148 -16.64 6.39 13.24
C ALA A 148 -17.07 6.03 11.82
N SER A 149 -16.42 6.65 10.84
CA SER A 149 -16.60 6.40 9.42
C SER A 149 -15.34 5.83 8.79
N GLY A 150 -15.51 5.18 7.64
CA GLY A 150 -14.36 4.67 6.86
C GLY A 150 -14.68 4.67 5.38
N ILE A 151 -13.63 4.60 4.56
CA ILE A 151 -13.75 4.60 3.11
C ILE A 151 -12.58 3.86 2.46
N PHE A 152 -12.87 3.11 1.39
CA PHE A 152 -11.84 2.55 0.52
C PHE A 152 -11.29 3.61 -0.43
N VAL A 153 -9.98 3.61 -0.58
CA VAL A 153 -9.21 4.50 -1.47
C VAL A 153 -8.18 3.70 -2.28
N THR A 154 -7.44 4.34 -3.17
CA THR A 154 -6.41 3.68 -3.99
C THR A 154 -5.24 3.15 -3.15
N GLY A 155 -4.89 3.81 -2.06
CA GLY A 155 -3.81 3.39 -1.16
C GLY A 155 -3.61 4.36 -0.02
N THR A 156 -2.75 3.99 0.93
CA THR A 156 -2.46 4.77 2.13
C THR A 156 -1.98 6.19 1.81
N SER A 157 -1.33 6.43 0.67
CA SER A 157 -0.96 7.80 0.27
C SER A 157 -2.20 8.70 0.11
N MET A 158 -3.29 8.18 -0.47
CA MET A 158 -4.56 8.90 -0.54
C MET A 158 -5.24 8.97 0.83
N ALA A 159 -5.20 7.89 1.60
CA ALA A 159 -5.76 7.87 2.96
C ALA A 159 -5.08 8.90 3.88
N ASN A 160 -3.76 9.01 3.84
CA ASN A 160 -2.99 10.01 4.58
C ASN A 160 -3.32 11.44 4.12
N LEU A 161 -3.44 11.68 2.80
CA LEU A 161 -3.89 12.98 2.29
C LEU A 161 -5.28 13.34 2.83
N MET A 162 -6.21 12.39 2.79
CA MET A 162 -7.56 12.63 3.31
C MET A 162 -7.56 12.87 4.81
N ALA A 163 -6.75 12.14 5.59
CA ALA A 163 -6.58 12.38 7.03
C ALA A 163 -6.05 13.80 7.32
N VAL A 164 -5.04 14.26 6.55
CA VAL A 164 -4.54 15.65 6.63
C VAL A 164 -5.65 16.66 6.34
N LEU A 165 -6.49 16.40 5.30
CA LEU A 165 -7.61 17.30 4.95
C LEU A 165 -8.68 17.32 6.05
N VAL A 166 -8.98 16.19 6.68
CA VAL A 166 -9.91 16.11 7.81
C VAL A 166 -9.35 16.89 9.02
N ALA A 167 -8.12 16.62 9.41
CA ALA A 167 -7.44 17.32 10.52
C ALA A 167 -7.34 18.84 10.28
N ARG A 168 -6.99 19.24 9.04
CA ARG A 168 -6.96 20.66 8.63
C ARG A 168 -8.34 21.30 8.76
N THR A 169 -9.39 20.61 8.30
CA THR A 169 -10.77 21.13 8.39
C THR A 169 -11.23 21.21 9.85
N ALA A 170 -10.85 20.25 10.69
CA ALA A 170 -11.10 20.30 12.12
C ALA A 170 -10.41 21.50 12.79
N ALA A 171 -9.17 21.83 12.39
CA ALA A 171 -8.39 22.93 12.96
C ALA A 171 -8.85 24.33 12.48
N LEU A 172 -9.26 24.47 11.22
CA LEU A 172 -9.60 25.75 10.60
C LEU A 172 -11.13 26.01 10.49
N GLY A 173 -11.92 24.97 10.72
CA GLY A 173 -13.36 25.01 10.45
C GLY A 173 -13.71 24.84 8.97
N THR A 174 -15.00 24.62 8.69
CA THR A 174 -15.51 24.33 7.34
C THR A 174 -15.40 25.53 6.37
N LEU A 175 -15.31 26.76 6.86
CA LEU A 175 -15.14 27.96 6.02
C LEU A 175 -13.84 27.92 5.22
N ALA A 176 -12.81 27.25 5.71
CA ALA A 176 -11.56 27.04 4.96
C ALA A 176 -11.78 26.33 3.61
N ARG A 177 -12.86 25.57 3.45
CA ARG A 177 -13.23 24.93 2.18
C ARG A 177 -13.76 25.93 1.13
N GLN A 178 -14.31 27.04 1.55
CA GLN A 178 -14.88 28.07 0.67
C GLN A 178 -13.87 29.20 0.38
N HIS A 179 -13.12 29.58 1.40
CA HIS A 179 -12.24 30.76 1.34
C HIS A 179 -10.74 30.42 1.22
N GLY A 180 -10.40 29.11 1.19
CA GLY A 180 -9.02 28.65 1.27
C GLY A 180 -8.47 28.71 2.69
N ILE A 181 -7.20 28.33 2.86
CA ILE A 181 -6.58 28.23 4.20
C ILE A 181 -6.09 29.57 4.77
N GLY A 182 -5.92 30.59 3.91
CA GLY A 182 -5.51 31.95 4.33
C GLY A 182 -4.26 31.99 5.22
N ASN A 183 -4.13 33.08 5.98
CA ASN A 183 -3.03 33.22 6.93
C ASN A 183 -3.08 32.24 8.10
N ASP A 184 -4.29 31.81 8.51
CA ASP A 184 -4.45 30.83 9.59
C ASP A 184 -3.88 29.45 9.20
N GLY A 185 -4.02 29.05 7.94
CA GLY A 185 -3.43 27.84 7.41
C GLY A 185 -1.90 27.89 7.35
N ALA A 186 -1.33 29.06 7.10
CA ALA A 186 0.12 29.26 7.10
C ALA A 186 0.76 29.12 8.49
N LEU A 187 -0.03 29.19 9.56
CA LEU A 187 0.43 29.00 10.93
C LEU A 187 0.27 27.54 11.41
N LEU A 188 -0.37 26.67 10.64
CA LEU A 188 -0.54 25.27 11.03
C LEU A 188 0.79 24.51 10.98
N ALA A 189 1.10 23.76 12.04
CA ALA A 189 2.26 22.88 12.11
C ALA A 189 1.82 21.43 12.35
N ALA A 190 2.38 20.51 11.60
CA ALA A 190 2.20 19.07 11.75
C ALA A 190 3.54 18.41 12.11
N TYR A 191 3.50 17.23 12.70
CA TYR A 191 4.67 16.54 13.20
C TYR A 191 4.66 15.08 12.79
N THR A 192 5.83 14.55 12.46
CA THR A 192 6.04 13.11 12.21
C THR A 192 7.49 12.75 12.47
N SER A 193 7.78 11.46 12.59
CA SER A 193 9.15 10.95 12.66
C SER A 193 9.90 11.22 11.35
N ARG A 194 11.22 11.47 11.43
CA ARG A 194 12.09 11.49 10.24
C ARG A 194 12.12 10.17 9.48
N ALA A 195 11.71 9.06 10.13
CA ALA A 195 11.58 7.73 9.52
C ALA A 195 10.21 7.51 8.84
N ALA A 196 9.28 8.47 8.90
CA ALA A 196 7.96 8.37 8.27
C ALA A 196 8.06 8.34 6.74
N HIS A 197 7.09 7.69 6.12
CA HIS A 197 7.01 7.61 4.65
C HIS A 197 6.80 8.98 4.01
N GLY A 198 7.45 9.23 2.87
CA GLY A 198 7.40 10.52 2.16
C GLY A 198 6.00 10.96 1.68
N CYS A 199 5.00 10.06 1.70
CA CYS A 199 3.62 10.41 1.34
C CYS A 199 3.00 11.41 2.33
N VAL A 200 3.45 11.46 3.60
CA VAL A 200 2.96 12.44 4.59
C VAL A 200 3.38 13.86 4.18
N SER A 201 4.65 14.05 3.81
CA SER A 201 5.13 15.34 3.32
C SER A 201 4.40 15.76 2.04
N ARG A 202 4.18 14.83 1.10
CA ARG A 202 3.40 15.07 -0.12
C ARG A 202 1.94 15.41 0.20
N ALA A 203 1.35 14.78 1.21
CA ALA A 203 -0.01 15.09 1.65
C ALA A 203 -0.13 16.54 2.17
N MET A 204 0.85 17.02 2.92
CA MET A 204 0.90 18.42 3.36
C MET A 204 1.01 19.40 2.20
N ASP A 205 1.86 19.10 1.21
CA ASP A 205 2.01 19.89 0.00
C ASP A 205 0.69 19.98 -0.78
N ILE A 206 0.08 18.83 -1.12
CA ILE A 206 -1.19 18.77 -1.86
C ILE A 206 -2.34 19.42 -1.07
N ALA A 207 -2.33 19.33 0.26
CA ALA A 207 -3.31 20.00 1.11
C ALA A 207 -3.17 21.53 1.13
N GLY A 208 -2.17 22.09 0.46
CA GLY A 208 -1.89 23.52 0.38
C GLY A 208 -1.24 24.11 1.63
N LEU A 209 -0.77 23.26 2.55
CA LEU A 209 -0.08 23.66 3.79
C LEU A 209 1.42 23.87 3.55
N GLY A 210 1.97 23.23 2.52
CA GLY A 210 3.39 23.18 2.24
C GLY A 210 4.11 22.08 3.02
N ALA A 211 5.16 21.50 2.41
CA ALA A 211 5.95 20.43 3.02
C ALA A 211 6.68 20.90 4.29
N ASP A 212 7.07 22.16 4.35
CA ASP A 212 7.78 22.75 5.50
C ASP A 212 6.91 22.92 6.76
N ALA A 213 5.57 22.88 6.59
CA ALA A 213 4.65 22.82 7.73
C ALA A 213 4.73 21.48 8.50
N LEU A 214 5.37 20.45 7.90
CA LEU A 214 5.63 19.16 8.54
C LEU A 214 7.00 19.15 9.22
N ARG A 215 7.02 19.17 10.55
CA ARG A 215 8.22 19.04 11.36
C ARG A 215 8.61 17.57 11.45
N LYS A 216 9.84 17.24 11.02
CA LYS A 216 10.41 15.90 11.14
C LYS A 216 11.16 15.79 12.45
N VAL A 217 10.56 15.07 13.39
CA VAL A 217 11.12 14.82 14.72
C VAL A 217 12.15 13.70 14.65
N ASP A 218 13.19 13.78 15.46
CA ASP A 218 14.19 12.73 15.60
C ASP A 218 13.58 11.42 16.11
N VAL A 219 14.32 10.33 15.93
CA VAL A 219 13.96 9.00 16.42
C VAL A 219 14.84 8.61 17.61
N ASP A 220 14.29 7.74 18.47
CA ASP A 220 15.02 7.11 19.56
C ASP A 220 15.98 6.00 19.04
N VAL A 221 16.63 5.30 19.97
CA VAL A 221 17.57 4.20 19.66
C VAL A 221 16.89 2.99 18.99
N ASP A 222 15.57 2.88 19.12
CA ASP A 222 14.75 1.85 18.49
C ASP A 222 14.12 2.32 17.16
N HIS A 223 14.57 3.48 16.66
CA HIS A 223 14.07 4.13 15.44
C HIS A 223 12.58 4.51 15.47
N ARG A 224 12.01 4.72 16.66
CA ARG A 224 10.65 5.22 16.88
C ARG A 224 10.70 6.74 17.08
N ILE A 225 9.60 7.44 16.85
CA ILE A 225 9.52 8.88 17.14
C ILE A 225 9.93 9.16 18.58
N ASP A 226 10.88 10.05 18.79
CA ASP A 226 11.25 10.52 20.14
C ASP A 226 10.15 11.43 20.69
N VAL A 227 9.36 10.91 21.64
CA VAL A 227 8.22 11.63 22.21
C VAL A 227 8.67 12.86 23.02
N ALA A 228 9.86 12.83 23.63
CA ALA A 228 10.40 13.98 24.34
C ALA A 228 10.80 15.10 23.37
N ALA A 229 11.46 14.75 22.26
CA ALA A 229 11.79 15.68 21.20
C ALA A 229 10.52 16.23 20.53
N LEU A 230 9.49 15.39 20.32
CA LEU A 230 8.18 15.82 19.80
C LEU A 230 7.53 16.87 20.72
N ARG A 231 7.49 16.62 22.02
CA ARG A 231 6.94 17.57 23.00
C ARG A 231 7.69 18.91 22.98
N ALA A 232 9.03 18.87 22.96
CA ALA A 232 9.87 20.06 22.90
C ALA A 232 9.62 20.87 21.61
N GLN A 233 9.48 20.21 20.46
CA GLN A 233 9.22 20.86 19.18
C GLN A 233 7.83 21.51 19.16
N ILE A 234 6.79 20.84 19.68
CA ILE A 234 5.44 21.39 19.81
C ILE A 234 5.46 22.67 20.67
N ALA A 235 6.16 22.64 21.82
CA ALA A 235 6.27 23.79 22.69
C ALA A 235 6.99 24.98 22.00
N ALA A 236 8.12 24.71 21.32
CA ALA A 236 8.89 25.73 20.62
C ALA A 236 8.08 26.38 19.46
N ASP A 237 7.34 25.57 18.69
CA ASP A 237 6.49 26.10 17.61
C ASP A 237 5.37 27.01 18.16
N ARG A 238 4.78 26.67 19.32
CA ARG A 238 3.76 27.53 19.98
C ARG A 238 4.34 28.85 20.47
N GLU A 239 5.55 28.86 21.03
CA GLU A 239 6.19 30.07 21.48
C GLU A 239 6.41 31.10 20.37
N ILE A 240 6.64 30.63 19.15
CA ILE A 240 6.82 31.49 17.97
C ILE A 240 5.54 31.69 17.14
N GLY A 241 4.37 31.21 17.66
CA GLY A 241 3.05 31.53 17.13
C GLY A 241 2.49 30.52 16.14
N PHE A 242 3.13 29.37 15.91
CA PHE A 242 2.52 28.28 15.15
C PHE A 242 1.39 27.59 15.93
N LYS A 243 0.51 26.96 15.19
CA LYS A 243 -0.65 26.20 15.71
C LYS A 243 -0.46 24.71 15.41
N PRO A 244 0.10 23.92 16.35
CA PRO A 244 0.16 22.46 16.24
C PRO A 244 -1.23 21.89 16.00
N PHE A 245 -1.43 21.12 14.89
CA PHE A 245 -2.76 20.58 14.57
C PHE A 245 -2.78 19.08 14.30
N LEU A 246 -1.64 18.47 13.95
CA LEU A 246 -1.57 17.08 13.52
C LEU A 246 -0.26 16.44 13.95
N VAL A 247 -0.33 15.26 14.55
CA VAL A 247 0.80 14.33 14.70
C VAL A 247 0.49 13.08 13.88
N VAL A 248 1.43 12.66 13.03
CA VAL A 248 1.37 11.41 12.29
C VAL A 248 2.41 10.45 12.87
N ALA A 249 1.95 9.41 13.56
CA ALA A 249 2.80 8.32 14.00
C ALA A 249 2.75 7.14 13.02
N SER A 250 3.81 6.35 12.98
CA SER A 250 3.92 5.18 12.09
C SER A 250 3.66 3.88 12.85
N ALA A 251 2.75 3.06 12.36
CA ALA A 251 2.64 1.66 12.73
C ALA A 251 3.35 0.81 11.66
N GLY A 252 4.67 0.73 11.75
CA GLY A 252 5.56 0.14 10.76
C GLY A 252 6.18 1.18 9.84
N THR A 253 7.34 1.74 10.24
CA THR A 253 8.11 2.69 9.40
C THR A 253 8.56 2.05 8.09
N VAL A 254 8.68 2.85 7.04
CA VAL A 254 8.93 2.36 5.68
C VAL A 254 10.25 1.59 5.55
N ASP A 255 11.30 1.99 6.23
CA ASP A 255 12.63 1.40 6.04
C ASP A 255 12.81 0.10 6.82
N ILE A 256 12.41 0.06 8.08
CA ILE A 256 12.73 -1.04 9.01
C ILE A 256 11.53 -1.64 9.75
N GLY A 257 10.33 -1.10 9.55
CA GLY A 257 9.12 -1.60 10.21
C GLY A 257 9.00 -1.26 11.70
N ALA A 258 9.69 -0.22 12.20
CA ALA A 258 9.53 0.22 13.59
C ALA A 258 8.11 0.74 13.83
N ILE A 259 7.56 0.49 15.02
CA ILE A 259 6.27 1.00 15.46
C ILE A 259 6.53 2.06 16.53
N ASP A 260 6.02 3.28 16.31
CA ASP A 260 6.11 4.36 17.29
C ASP A 260 5.36 4.01 18.58
N ASP A 261 5.72 4.61 19.71
CA ASP A 261 4.95 4.46 20.95
C ASP A 261 3.60 5.20 20.81
N LEU A 262 2.65 4.48 20.17
CA LEU A 262 1.33 5.03 19.83
C LEU A 262 0.59 5.53 21.07
N ARG A 263 0.78 4.88 22.23
CA ARG A 263 0.12 5.28 23.49
C ARG A 263 0.69 6.57 24.04
N ALA A 264 2.01 6.73 24.05
CA ALA A 264 2.65 7.95 24.50
C ALA A 264 2.34 9.13 23.56
N VAL A 265 2.34 8.89 22.23
CA VAL A 265 1.95 9.91 21.25
C VAL A 265 0.48 10.29 21.41
N ALA A 266 -0.44 9.32 21.58
CA ALA A 266 -1.85 9.60 21.82
C ALA A 266 -2.10 10.43 23.08
N GLN A 267 -1.36 10.12 24.15
CA GLN A 267 -1.44 10.91 25.40
C GLN A 267 -0.99 12.35 25.17
N LEU A 268 0.15 12.55 24.52
CA LEU A 268 0.67 13.88 24.19
C LEU A 268 -0.33 14.66 23.33
N CYS A 269 -0.86 14.04 22.26
CA CYS A 269 -1.84 14.69 21.39
C CYS A 269 -3.10 15.12 22.13
N ARG A 270 -3.58 14.30 23.06
CA ARG A 270 -4.74 14.63 23.90
C ARG A 270 -4.46 15.81 24.84
N GLU A 271 -3.28 15.83 25.50
CA GLU A 271 -2.84 16.93 26.39
C GLU A 271 -2.74 18.25 25.62
N GLU A 272 -2.28 18.18 24.37
CA GLU A 272 -2.01 19.35 23.54
C GLU A 272 -3.18 19.75 22.61
N GLY A 273 -4.26 18.96 22.56
CA GLY A 273 -5.43 19.20 21.68
C GLY A 273 -5.06 19.08 20.20
N ILE A 274 -4.24 18.12 19.82
CA ILE A 274 -3.72 17.89 18.46
C ILE A 274 -4.33 16.62 17.89
N TRP A 275 -4.68 16.62 16.60
CA TRP A 275 -5.18 15.43 15.89
C TRP A 275 -4.10 14.35 15.84
N PHE A 276 -4.46 13.15 16.29
CA PHE A 276 -3.58 11.98 16.27
C PHE A 276 -3.95 11.07 15.09
N HIS A 277 -3.07 10.98 14.10
CA HIS A 277 -3.21 10.09 12.95
C HIS A 277 -2.16 8.98 12.99
N VAL A 278 -2.57 7.76 12.64
CA VAL A 278 -1.66 6.62 12.50
C VAL A 278 -1.54 6.24 11.04
N ASP A 279 -0.34 6.42 10.47
CA ASP A 279 0.04 5.77 9.23
C ASP A 279 0.40 4.31 9.52
N GLY A 280 -0.57 3.45 9.33
CA GLY A 280 -0.44 2.00 9.50
C GLY A 280 -0.44 1.24 8.18
N ALA A 281 0.16 1.81 7.13
CA ALA A 281 0.10 1.33 5.75
C ALA A 281 0.17 -0.20 5.60
N PHE A 282 1.03 -0.86 6.35
CA PHE A 282 1.02 -2.33 6.45
C PHE A 282 0.90 -2.80 7.89
N GLY A 283 1.58 -2.15 8.83
CA GLY A 283 1.72 -2.64 10.19
C GLY A 283 0.43 -2.56 11.02
N ALA A 284 -0.55 -1.72 10.67
CA ALA A 284 -1.84 -1.72 11.36
C ALA A 284 -2.54 -3.08 11.31
N LEU A 285 -2.34 -3.87 10.24
CA LEU A 285 -2.92 -5.21 10.13
C LEU A 285 -2.26 -6.25 11.06
N ALA A 286 -1.18 -5.91 11.76
CA ALA A 286 -0.65 -6.73 12.86
C ALA A 286 -1.69 -6.94 13.99
N ILE A 287 -2.72 -6.09 14.07
CA ILE A 287 -3.86 -6.26 14.97
C ILE A 287 -4.57 -7.61 14.80
N LEU A 288 -4.47 -8.24 13.63
CA LEU A 288 -5.07 -9.54 13.34
C LEU A 288 -4.30 -10.71 13.99
N SER A 289 -3.05 -10.50 14.40
CA SER A 289 -2.25 -11.51 15.09
C SER A 289 -2.26 -11.26 16.60
N PRO A 290 -2.76 -12.20 17.42
CA PRO A 290 -2.71 -12.08 18.88
C PRO A 290 -1.31 -11.86 19.44
N GLU A 291 -0.28 -12.37 18.77
CA GLU A 291 1.13 -12.22 19.14
C GLU A 291 1.63 -10.79 18.87
N LEU A 292 1.23 -10.17 17.75
CA LEU A 292 1.71 -8.87 17.30
C LEU A 292 0.82 -7.70 17.73
N ALA A 293 -0.47 -7.95 17.98
CA ALA A 293 -1.44 -6.92 18.36
C ALA A 293 -1.00 -6.05 19.56
N PRO A 294 -0.31 -6.59 20.60
CA PRO A 294 0.20 -5.76 21.69
C PRO A 294 1.17 -4.66 21.27
N LEU A 295 1.89 -4.82 20.14
CA LEU A 295 2.79 -3.80 19.61
C LEU A 295 2.04 -2.54 19.15
N LEU A 296 0.76 -2.65 18.86
CA LEU A 296 -0.10 -1.55 18.42
C LEU A 296 -0.85 -0.87 19.58
N GLY A 297 -0.49 -1.15 20.83
CA GLY A 297 -1.15 -0.56 21.99
C GLY A 297 -1.19 0.98 21.92
N GLY A 298 -2.39 1.56 21.95
CA GLY A 298 -2.61 3.00 21.74
C GLY A 298 -3.22 3.36 20.37
N ILE A 299 -3.25 2.44 19.40
CA ILE A 299 -3.87 2.68 18.10
C ILE A 299 -5.36 2.96 18.23
N GLU A 300 -6.00 2.36 19.24
CA GLU A 300 -7.40 2.55 19.60
C GLU A 300 -7.73 3.98 20.05
N LEU A 301 -6.72 4.81 20.31
CA LEU A 301 -6.85 6.20 20.72
C LEU A 301 -6.70 7.19 19.55
N ALA A 302 -6.34 6.72 18.36
CA ALA A 302 -6.14 7.58 17.20
C ALA A 302 -7.45 8.25 16.75
N ASP A 303 -7.35 9.47 16.22
CA ASP A 303 -8.46 10.16 15.56
C ASP A 303 -8.67 9.62 14.13
N SER A 304 -7.62 9.12 13.51
CA SER A 304 -7.70 8.45 12.22
C SER A 304 -6.57 7.43 12.01
N ILE A 305 -6.87 6.38 11.21
CA ILE A 305 -5.92 5.32 10.84
C ILE A 305 -5.99 5.14 9.33
N ALA A 306 -4.83 5.11 8.67
CA ALA A 306 -4.69 4.73 7.27
C ALA A 306 -4.01 3.37 7.16
N LEU A 307 -4.51 2.48 6.28
CA LEU A 307 -3.93 1.16 6.03
C LEU A 307 -4.19 0.67 4.60
N ASP A 308 -3.42 -0.33 4.16
CA ASP A 308 -3.57 -0.99 2.86
C ASP A 308 -3.88 -2.48 3.02
N PHE A 309 -5.05 -2.89 2.58
CA PHE A 309 -5.38 -4.32 2.45
C PHE A 309 -4.56 -5.01 1.36
N HIS A 310 -4.11 -4.28 0.34
CA HIS A 310 -3.29 -4.80 -0.75
C HIS A 310 -1.81 -5.03 -0.36
N LYS A 311 -1.42 -4.74 0.89
CA LYS A 311 -0.13 -5.10 1.47
C LYS A 311 -0.26 -6.39 2.28
N TRP A 312 -0.25 -6.31 3.59
CA TRP A 312 -0.37 -7.50 4.48
C TRP A 312 -1.75 -8.18 4.47
N GLY A 313 -2.79 -7.48 4.05
CA GLY A 313 -4.11 -8.08 3.85
C GLY A 313 -4.20 -9.04 2.66
N GLN A 314 -3.14 -9.17 1.85
CA GLN A 314 -3.04 -10.07 0.69
C GLN A 314 -4.15 -9.88 -0.35
N VAL A 315 -4.74 -8.69 -0.41
CA VAL A 315 -5.75 -8.32 -1.40
C VAL A 315 -5.06 -7.83 -2.68
N PRO A 316 -5.51 -8.20 -3.88
CA PRO A 316 -4.97 -7.63 -5.11
C PRO A 316 -5.08 -6.10 -5.16
N TYR A 317 -4.12 -5.43 -5.80
CA TYR A 317 -4.14 -3.97 -6.00
C TYR A 317 -5.40 -3.53 -6.76
N ASP A 318 -6.00 -2.35 -6.36
CA ASP A 318 -5.70 -1.51 -5.22
C ASP A 318 -6.80 -1.64 -4.13
N ALA A 319 -6.42 -1.48 -2.86
CA ALA A 319 -7.35 -1.49 -1.73
C ALA A 319 -6.72 -0.82 -0.50
N GLY A 320 -6.60 0.52 -0.56
CA GLY A 320 -6.28 1.34 0.60
C GLY A 320 -7.54 1.67 1.41
N PHE A 321 -7.38 2.04 2.67
CA PHE A 321 -8.49 2.30 3.58
C PHE A 321 -8.16 3.41 4.57
N LEU A 322 -9.13 4.28 4.83
CA LEU A 322 -9.10 5.29 5.88
C LEU A 322 -10.22 5.02 6.88
N LEU A 323 -9.89 5.04 8.16
CA LEU A 323 -10.84 5.04 9.27
C LEU A 323 -10.70 6.36 10.03
N VAL A 324 -11.81 7.03 10.31
CA VAL A 324 -11.85 8.30 11.05
C VAL A 324 -12.83 8.16 12.23
N ARG A 325 -12.37 8.54 13.43
CA ARG A 325 -13.10 8.37 14.69
C ARG A 325 -14.41 9.14 14.72
N ASP A 326 -14.40 10.39 14.26
CA ASP A 326 -15.58 11.25 14.16
C ASP A 326 -16.04 11.31 12.70
N GLY A 327 -17.10 10.55 12.39
CA GLY A 327 -17.67 10.49 11.04
C GLY A 327 -18.27 11.82 10.57
N GLU A 328 -18.70 12.67 11.48
CA GLU A 328 -19.22 13.99 11.10
C GLU A 328 -18.08 14.94 10.70
N GLN A 329 -16.96 14.96 11.43
CA GLN A 329 -15.76 15.70 11.01
C GLN A 329 -15.23 15.21 9.67
N HIS A 330 -15.26 13.88 9.43
CA HIS A 330 -14.92 13.31 8.15
C HIS A 330 -15.82 13.84 7.03
N ARG A 331 -17.12 13.79 7.24
CA ARG A 331 -18.13 14.30 6.29
C ARG A 331 -17.97 15.80 6.04
N GLN A 332 -17.73 16.60 7.06
CA GLN A 332 -17.51 18.04 6.95
C GLN A 332 -16.31 18.41 6.08
N ALA A 333 -15.29 17.54 6.01
CA ALA A 333 -14.13 17.77 5.17
C ALA A 333 -14.42 17.57 3.68
N PHE A 334 -15.42 16.76 3.30
CA PHE A 334 -15.63 16.37 1.90
C PHE A 334 -17.02 16.63 1.34
N ALA A 335 -18.07 16.49 2.15
CA ALA A 335 -19.44 16.60 1.65
C ALA A 335 -19.71 17.94 0.95
N GLN A 336 -20.30 17.87 -0.24
CA GLN A 336 -20.71 19.02 -1.03
C GLN A 336 -22.18 18.91 -1.41
N PRO A 337 -23.01 19.91 -1.10
CA PRO A 337 -24.38 19.94 -1.58
C PRO A 337 -24.38 20.17 -3.11
N ALA A 338 -25.04 19.27 -3.83
CA ALA A 338 -25.28 19.42 -5.26
C ALA A 338 -26.69 18.93 -5.57
N ALA A 339 -27.43 19.68 -6.41
CA ALA A 339 -28.84 19.36 -6.68
C ALA A 339 -29.05 17.95 -7.25
N TYR A 340 -28.14 17.49 -8.14
CA TYR A 340 -28.20 16.14 -8.74
C TYR A 340 -27.76 15.00 -7.76
N LEU A 341 -27.27 15.36 -6.58
CA LEU A 341 -26.91 14.44 -5.50
C LEU A 341 -27.89 14.54 -4.32
N SER A 342 -29.05 15.15 -4.53
CA SER A 342 -30.08 15.21 -3.47
C SER A 342 -30.51 13.81 -3.07
N ARG A 343 -30.74 13.63 -1.76
CA ARG A 343 -31.16 12.35 -1.18
C ARG A 343 -32.67 12.28 -1.18
N GLU A 344 -33.18 11.11 -1.53
CA GLU A 344 -34.60 10.84 -1.51
C GLU A 344 -34.96 9.90 -0.35
N ALA A 345 -36.22 9.90 0.04
CA ALA A 345 -36.70 9.02 1.12
C ALA A 345 -36.73 7.53 0.67
N ARG A 346 -36.81 7.26 -0.62
CA ARG A 346 -36.91 5.91 -1.19
C ARG A 346 -36.39 5.88 -2.63
N GLY A 347 -36.12 4.67 -3.13
CA GLY A 347 -35.64 4.42 -4.48
C GLY A 347 -34.10 4.50 -4.55
N LEU A 348 -33.56 4.44 -5.75
CA LEU A 348 -32.12 4.37 -5.98
C LEU A 348 -31.34 5.56 -5.38
N ALA A 349 -31.97 6.72 -5.24
CA ALA A 349 -31.36 7.91 -4.63
C ALA A 349 -31.55 7.99 -3.10
N ALA A 350 -32.03 6.92 -2.46
CA ALA A 350 -32.20 6.86 -1.01
C ALA A 350 -30.85 6.79 -0.25
N GLY A 351 -30.93 7.02 1.06
CA GLY A 351 -29.80 6.97 1.96
C GLY A 351 -29.40 8.31 2.54
N THR A 352 -28.74 8.31 3.70
CA THR A 352 -28.37 9.53 4.43
C THR A 352 -26.95 10.00 4.14
N VAL A 353 -25.98 9.09 4.17
CA VAL A 353 -24.56 9.36 3.88
C VAL A 353 -24.11 8.45 2.75
N TRP A 354 -23.62 9.04 1.69
CA TRP A 354 -23.02 8.29 0.59
C TRP A 354 -21.50 8.32 0.69
N PRO A 355 -20.77 7.32 0.15
CA PRO A 355 -19.32 7.32 0.19
C PRO A 355 -18.65 8.57 -0.44
N CYS A 356 -19.27 9.20 -1.43
CA CYS A 356 -18.79 10.47 -2.00
C CYS A 356 -18.83 11.66 -1.03
N ASP A 357 -19.54 11.54 0.10
CA ASP A 357 -19.53 12.54 1.17
C ASP A 357 -18.27 12.43 2.06
N LEU A 358 -17.52 11.33 1.92
CA LEU A 358 -16.38 10.97 2.76
C LEU A 358 -15.04 11.03 2.00
N GLY A 359 -15.02 11.48 0.76
CA GLY A 359 -13.79 11.53 -0.04
C GLY A 359 -13.93 12.40 -1.29
N PRO A 360 -12.83 12.62 -2.02
CA PRO A 360 -12.82 13.44 -3.21
C PRO A 360 -13.49 12.79 -4.44
N ASP A 361 -13.64 11.44 -4.43
CA ASP A 361 -14.09 10.69 -5.60
C ASP A 361 -15.61 10.60 -5.64
N LEU A 362 -16.22 11.06 -6.73
CA LEU A 362 -17.64 10.84 -7.02
C LEU A 362 -17.87 9.46 -7.66
N SER A 363 -17.03 9.08 -8.59
CA SER A 363 -17.06 7.75 -9.22
C SER A 363 -16.02 6.84 -8.57
N ARG A 364 -16.48 5.73 -7.99
CA ARG A 364 -15.65 4.81 -7.21
C ARG A 364 -15.88 3.37 -7.63
N GLY A 365 -14.79 2.64 -7.90
CA GLY A 365 -14.83 1.21 -8.17
C GLY A 365 -15.13 0.37 -6.91
N PHE A 366 -15.49 -0.88 -7.11
CA PHE A 366 -15.89 -1.80 -6.04
C PHE A 366 -14.67 -2.47 -5.36
N ARG A 367 -13.72 -1.65 -4.83
CA ARG A 367 -12.52 -2.12 -4.12
C ARG A 367 -12.83 -3.01 -2.91
N ALA A 368 -13.96 -2.76 -2.26
CA ALA A 368 -14.39 -3.50 -1.08
C ALA A 368 -14.66 -4.98 -1.37
N LEU A 369 -15.08 -5.37 -2.58
CA LEU A 369 -15.50 -6.75 -2.85
C LEU A 369 -14.36 -7.76 -2.67
N LYS A 370 -13.20 -7.50 -3.23
CA LYS A 370 -12.03 -8.37 -3.10
C LYS A 370 -11.53 -8.47 -1.65
N THR A 371 -11.63 -7.39 -0.89
CA THR A 371 -11.33 -7.39 0.55
C THR A 371 -12.36 -8.23 1.32
N TRP A 372 -13.63 -8.07 1.02
CA TRP A 372 -14.71 -8.85 1.62
C TRP A 372 -14.57 -10.35 1.35
N PHE A 373 -14.30 -10.74 0.09
CA PHE A 373 -14.03 -12.14 -0.27
C PHE A 373 -12.83 -12.69 0.49
N THR A 374 -11.73 -11.94 0.57
CA THR A 374 -10.52 -12.35 1.28
C THR A 374 -10.80 -12.56 2.77
N LEU A 375 -11.45 -11.60 3.44
CA LEU A 375 -11.80 -11.70 4.86
C LEU A 375 -12.80 -12.82 5.13
N LYS A 376 -13.82 -13.00 4.29
CA LYS A 376 -14.83 -14.05 4.45
C LYS A 376 -14.29 -15.44 4.19
N THR A 377 -13.38 -15.58 3.23
CA THR A 377 -12.83 -16.89 2.83
C THR A 377 -11.76 -17.38 3.81
N PHE A 378 -10.89 -16.48 4.25
CA PHE A 378 -9.75 -16.89 5.08
C PHE A 378 -9.96 -16.62 6.57
N GLY A 379 -10.80 -15.66 6.93
CA GLY A 379 -10.98 -15.20 8.30
C GLY A 379 -9.79 -14.37 8.80
N THR A 380 -10.01 -13.64 9.89
CA THR A 380 -8.99 -12.81 10.54
C THR A 380 -7.87 -13.64 11.14
N ASP A 381 -8.18 -14.81 11.73
CA ASP A 381 -7.19 -15.65 12.39
C ASP A 381 -6.14 -16.19 11.43
N ARG A 382 -6.58 -16.68 10.25
CA ARG A 382 -5.65 -17.19 9.23
C ARG A 382 -4.82 -16.05 8.62
N LEU A 383 -5.41 -14.89 8.40
CA LEU A 383 -4.67 -13.72 7.92
C LEU A 383 -3.67 -13.24 8.98
N GLY A 384 -4.04 -13.21 10.25
CA GLY A 384 -3.13 -12.93 11.37
C GLY A 384 -1.97 -13.92 11.46
N ALA A 385 -2.23 -15.23 11.27
CA ALA A 385 -1.18 -16.24 11.23
C ALA A 385 -0.21 -16.05 10.04
N VAL A 386 -0.69 -15.62 8.88
CA VAL A 386 0.16 -15.27 7.72
C VAL A 386 1.06 -14.08 8.04
N ILE A 387 0.53 -13.06 8.73
CA ILE A 387 1.28 -11.88 9.15
C ILE A 387 2.36 -12.27 10.17
N ALA A 388 2.01 -13.05 11.19
CA ALA A 388 2.97 -13.58 12.16
C ALA A 388 4.09 -14.40 11.49
N ARG A 389 3.72 -15.27 10.54
CA ARG A 389 4.71 -16.03 9.75
C ARG A 389 5.66 -15.13 8.96
N SER A 390 5.19 -14.03 8.38
CA SER A 390 6.06 -13.06 7.70
C SER A 390 7.11 -12.48 8.65
N CYS A 391 6.72 -12.18 9.89
CA CYS A 391 7.65 -11.72 10.93
C CYS A 391 8.61 -12.84 11.38
N ALA A 392 8.15 -14.08 11.51
CA ALA A 392 9.01 -15.21 11.83
C ALA A 392 10.06 -15.47 10.74
N LEU A 393 9.70 -15.35 9.46
CA LEU A 393 10.65 -15.43 8.35
C LEU A 393 11.68 -14.30 8.35
N ALA A 394 11.30 -13.09 8.79
CA ALA A 394 12.24 -12.00 8.98
C ALA A 394 13.24 -12.30 10.10
N LYS A 395 12.79 -12.90 11.20
CA LYS A 395 13.68 -13.37 12.27
C LYS A 395 14.58 -14.54 11.81
N TYR A 396 14.07 -15.42 10.96
CA TYR A 396 14.89 -16.44 10.32
C TYR A 396 16.01 -15.82 9.47
N LEU A 397 15.69 -14.82 8.63
CA LEU A 397 16.71 -14.09 7.85
C LEU A 397 17.72 -13.39 8.75
N GLU A 398 17.28 -12.73 9.82
CA GLU A 398 18.15 -12.12 10.84
C GLU A 398 19.17 -13.14 11.38
N ALA A 399 18.73 -14.32 11.78
CA ALA A 399 19.59 -15.39 12.28
C ALA A 399 20.62 -15.86 11.21
N ARG A 400 20.19 -15.96 9.94
CA ARG A 400 21.07 -16.33 8.83
C ARG A 400 22.15 -15.27 8.59
N ILE A 401 21.80 -13.99 8.71
CA ILE A 401 22.74 -12.87 8.56
C ILE A 401 23.77 -12.87 9.69
N LEU A 402 23.31 -13.02 10.92
CA LEU A 402 24.18 -13.01 12.11
C LEU A 402 25.16 -14.19 12.14
N ALA A 403 24.76 -15.33 11.56
CA ALA A 403 25.60 -16.52 11.44
C ALA A 403 26.65 -16.43 10.31
N GLU A 404 26.57 -15.46 9.40
CA GLU A 404 27.44 -15.32 8.24
C GLU A 404 28.37 -14.10 8.37
N PRO A 405 29.67 -14.29 8.61
CA PRO A 405 30.62 -13.20 8.87
C PRO A 405 30.74 -12.16 7.73
N ARG A 406 30.41 -12.57 6.49
CA ARG A 406 30.46 -11.69 5.31
C ARG A 406 29.25 -10.75 5.20
N LEU A 407 28.23 -10.93 6.05
CA LEU A 407 27.04 -10.10 6.09
C LEU A 407 27.05 -9.17 7.33
N GLU A 408 26.32 -8.08 7.23
CA GLU A 408 26.15 -7.10 8.31
C GLU A 408 24.66 -6.73 8.40
N LEU A 409 24.06 -6.94 9.58
CA LEU A 409 22.74 -6.43 9.90
C LEU A 409 22.86 -4.92 10.21
N LEU A 410 21.99 -4.08 9.62
CA LEU A 410 22.08 -2.62 9.72
C LEU A 410 21.04 -1.99 10.64
N ALA A 411 19.99 -2.72 11.03
CA ALA A 411 18.95 -2.25 11.93
C ALA A 411 18.30 -3.43 12.67
N PRO A 412 17.66 -3.19 13.83
CA PRO A 412 16.83 -4.19 14.49
C PRO A 412 15.69 -4.67 13.59
N VAL A 413 15.35 -5.95 13.66
CA VAL A 413 14.22 -6.53 12.94
C VAL A 413 12.98 -6.45 13.82
N ASN A 414 12.09 -5.50 13.53
CA ASN A 414 10.90 -5.23 14.35
C ASN A 414 9.66 -6.01 13.89
N LEU A 415 9.43 -6.04 12.58
CA LEU A 415 8.31 -6.76 11.95
C LEU A 415 8.86 -7.68 10.85
N ASN A 416 8.45 -7.44 9.61
CA ASN A 416 8.76 -8.27 8.45
C ASN A 416 9.84 -7.68 7.52
N ILE A 417 10.56 -6.65 7.96
CA ILE A 417 11.58 -5.96 7.16
C ILE A 417 12.94 -6.21 7.77
N VAL A 418 13.91 -6.61 6.92
CA VAL A 418 15.30 -6.84 7.29
C VAL A 418 16.20 -6.00 6.42
N CYS A 419 17.01 -5.14 7.04
CA CYS A 419 18.00 -4.30 6.38
C CYS A 419 19.39 -4.79 6.70
N PHE A 420 20.12 -5.21 5.68
CA PHE A 420 21.45 -5.81 5.82
C PHE A 420 22.30 -5.51 4.59
N ARG A 421 23.57 -5.91 4.61
CA ARG A 421 24.45 -5.79 3.44
C ARG A 421 25.53 -6.87 3.43
N TYR A 422 26.13 -7.08 2.28
CA TYR A 422 27.42 -7.74 2.16
C TYR A 422 28.50 -6.80 2.72
N ARG A 423 29.50 -7.34 3.48
CA ARG A 423 30.58 -6.53 4.07
C ARG A 423 31.54 -6.04 2.98
N ALA A 424 31.05 -5.08 2.21
CA ALA A 424 31.78 -4.35 1.18
C ALA A 424 31.22 -2.93 1.07
N GLY A 425 31.83 -2.10 0.23
CA GLY A 425 31.37 -0.74 0.02
C GLY A 425 29.96 -0.65 -0.61
N ASP A 426 29.36 0.53 -0.54
CA ASP A 426 28.00 0.80 -1.05
C ASP A 426 27.86 0.51 -2.56
N ALA A 427 28.91 0.78 -3.36
CA ALA A 427 28.91 0.50 -4.79
C ALA A 427 28.72 -1.00 -5.07
N VAL A 428 29.42 -1.87 -4.33
CA VAL A 428 29.27 -3.33 -4.45
C VAL A 428 27.86 -3.76 -4.10
N ASN A 429 27.30 -3.25 -3.01
CA ASN A 429 25.93 -3.62 -2.59
C ASN A 429 24.85 -3.15 -3.56
N ARG A 430 25.04 -2.03 -4.26
CA ARG A 430 24.14 -1.58 -5.34
C ARG A 430 24.11 -2.57 -6.50
N GLU A 431 25.30 -2.98 -6.95
CA GLU A 431 25.43 -3.98 -8.00
C GLU A 431 24.87 -5.35 -7.58
N VAL A 432 25.10 -5.76 -6.33
CA VAL A 432 24.54 -7.01 -5.79
C VAL A 432 23.00 -7.02 -5.86
N VAL A 433 22.34 -5.92 -5.52
CA VAL A 433 20.86 -5.83 -5.62
C VAL A 433 20.42 -5.97 -7.07
N ALA A 434 21.09 -5.29 -8.01
CA ALA A 434 20.76 -5.38 -9.43
C ALA A 434 20.97 -6.80 -9.98
N ASP A 435 22.14 -7.41 -9.69
CA ASP A 435 22.45 -8.78 -10.12
C ASP A 435 21.43 -9.82 -9.59
N ILE A 436 20.99 -9.67 -8.33
CA ILE A 436 19.98 -10.57 -7.75
C ILE A 436 18.65 -10.43 -8.50
N GLN A 437 18.20 -9.21 -8.75
CA GLN A 437 16.96 -8.93 -9.46
C GLN A 437 17.01 -9.45 -10.90
N GLU A 438 18.11 -9.17 -11.64
CA GLU A 438 18.31 -9.59 -13.02
C GLU A 438 18.48 -11.10 -13.17
N SER A 439 19.01 -11.77 -12.13
CA SER A 439 19.09 -13.24 -12.10
C SER A 439 17.74 -13.94 -11.98
N GLY A 440 16.69 -13.21 -11.60
CA GLY A 440 15.36 -13.77 -11.36
C GLY A 440 15.23 -14.63 -10.10
N ILE A 441 16.29 -14.73 -9.27
CA ILE A 441 16.28 -15.57 -8.04
C ILE A 441 15.43 -14.93 -6.94
N ALA A 442 15.65 -13.64 -6.70
CA ALA A 442 14.92 -12.86 -5.70
C ALA A 442 14.82 -11.40 -6.14
N ALA A 443 13.89 -10.65 -5.56
CA ALA A 443 13.77 -9.22 -5.84
C ALA A 443 13.65 -8.41 -4.53
N PRO A 444 14.78 -8.22 -3.80
CA PRO A 444 14.83 -7.28 -2.68
C PRO A 444 14.80 -5.83 -3.19
N SER A 445 14.47 -4.88 -2.31
CA SER A 445 14.67 -3.45 -2.55
C SER A 445 15.95 -2.95 -1.85
N SER A 446 16.16 -1.65 -1.86
CA SER A 446 17.26 -1.02 -1.14
C SER A 446 16.77 0.19 -0.34
N THR A 447 17.55 0.59 0.66
CA THR A 447 17.43 1.87 1.37
C THR A 447 18.81 2.36 1.81
N THR A 448 18.86 3.51 2.48
CA THR A 448 20.06 4.03 3.11
C THR A 448 19.78 4.26 4.60
N LEU A 449 20.56 3.62 5.47
CA LEU A 449 20.47 3.76 6.91
C LEU A 449 21.81 4.30 7.44
N ASP A 450 21.76 5.42 8.15
CA ASP A 450 22.91 6.09 8.73
C ASP A 450 24.09 6.27 7.73
N GLY A 451 23.72 6.65 6.51
CA GLY A 451 24.69 6.85 5.40
C GLY A 451 25.18 5.58 4.72
N LYS A 452 24.76 4.39 5.13
CA LYS A 452 25.15 3.10 4.55
C LYS A 452 24.03 2.58 3.63
N PHE A 453 24.40 2.14 2.43
CA PHE A 453 23.48 1.44 1.54
C PHE A 453 23.12 0.07 2.12
N ALA A 454 21.83 -0.22 2.17
CA ALA A 454 21.26 -1.45 2.69
C ALA A 454 20.49 -2.23 1.59
N ILE A 455 20.68 -3.52 1.54
CA ILE A 455 19.76 -4.46 0.91
C ILE A 455 18.58 -4.57 1.87
N ARG A 456 17.37 -4.32 1.38
CA ARG A 456 16.15 -4.30 2.18
C ARG A 456 15.20 -5.39 1.70
N ALA A 457 15.00 -6.40 2.53
CA ALA A 457 14.05 -7.48 2.30
C ALA A 457 12.78 -7.23 3.13
N ALA A 458 11.66 -7.01 2.46
CA ALA A 458 10.33 -6.87 3.07
C ALA A 458 9.52 -8.14 2.78
N ILE A 459 9.36 -9.01 3.76
CA ILE A 459 8.71 -10.31 3.62
C ILE A 459 7.22 -10.14 3.81
N ALA A 460 6.49 -9.89 2.72
CA ALA A 460 5.06 -9.59 2.75
C ALA A 460 4.19 -10.65 2.04
N ASN A 461 4.77 -11.46 1.15
CA ASN A 461 4.02 -12.42 0.36
C ASN A 461 3.69 -13.68 1.18
N HIS A 462 2.44 -14.08 1.20
CA HIS A 462 1.97 -15.26 1.94
C HIS A 462 2.52 -16.60 1.42
N ARG A 463 3.15 -16.63 0.24
CA ARG A 463 3.76 -17.81 -0.38
C ARG A 463 5.22 -17.98 -0.03
N THR A 464 5.86 -16.96 0.57
CA THR A 464 7.29 -16.99 0.93
C THR A 464 7.57 -18.04 1.98
N GLU A 465 8.66 -18.78 1.82
CA GLU A 465 9.13 -19.87 2.69
C GLU A 465 10.61 -19.67 3.06
N GLU A 466 11.13 -20.45 3.99
CA GLU A 466 12.54 -20.41 4.40
C GLU A 466 13.50 -20.64 3.22
N THR A 467 13.11 -21.52 2.28
CA THR A 467 13.88 -21.78 1.06
C THR A 467 14.07 -20.55 0.17
N ASP A 468 13.10 -19.63 0.14
CA ASP A 468 13.20 -18.36 -0.59
C ASP A 468 14.17 -17.40 0.11
N ILE A 469 14.19 -17.42 1.45
CA ILE A 469 15.14 -16.67 2.28
C ILE A 469 16.56 -17.19 2.07
N ASP A 470 16.75 -18.52 2.09
CA ASP A 470 18.04 -19.15 1.85
C ASP A 470 18.57 -18.83 0.43
N ALA A 471 17.68 -18.82 -0.57
CA ALA A 471 18.02 -18.42 -1.93
C ALA A 471 18.51 -16.95 -2.02
N LEU A 472 17.83 -16.03 -1.30
CA LEU A 472 18.26 -14.63 -1.20
C LEU A 472 19.67 -14.54 -0.58
N VAL A 473 19.89 -15.18 0.57
CA VAL A 473 21.20 -15.15 1.27
C VAL A 473 22.31 -15.72 0.37
N ALA A 474 22.06 -16.86 -0.27
CA ALA A 474 23.00 -17.48 -1.19
C ALA A 474 23.33 -16.57 -2.38
N ALA A 475 22.34 -15.88 -2.95
CA ALA A 475 22.53 -14.94 -4.04
C ALA A 475 23.35 -13.72 -3.60
N VAL A 476 23.09 -13.14 -2.42
CA VAL A 476 23.88 -12.02 -1.86
C VAL A 476 25.34 -12.44 -1.69
N LEU A 477 25.59 -13.62 -1.16
CA LEU A 477 26.95 -14.13 -0.96
C LEU A 477 27.67 -14.38 -2.29
N LYS A 478 27.00 -14.98 -3.27
CA LYS A 478 27.53 -15.24 -4.62
C LYS A 478 27.93 -13.95 -5.32
N PHE A 479 26.99 -13.03 -5.46
CA PHE A 479 27.24 -11.79 -6.21
C PHE A 479 28.13 -10.82 -5.42
N GLY A 480 28.05 -10.80 -4.08
CA GLY A 480 28.97 -10.05 -3.23
C GLY A 480 30.42 -10.47 -3.42
N ALA A 481 30.70 -11.78 -3.44
CA ALA A 481 32.03 -12.30 -3.71
C ALA A 481 32.50 -11.97 -5.13
N GLN A 482 31.64 -12.09 -6.14
CA GLN A 482 31.99 -11.75 -7.55
C GLN A 482 32.35 -10.27 -7.72
N ARG A 483 31.54 -9.37 -7.12
CA ARG A 483 31.75 -7.91 -7.22
C ARG A 483 32.91 -7.40 -6.38
N SER A 484 33.30 -8.12 -5.32
CA SER A 484 34.45 -7.78 -4.48
C SER A 484 35.80 -8.29 -5.04
N GLY A 485 35.82 -8.89 -6.23
CA GLY A 485 37.06 -9.39 -6.86
C GLY A 485 37.65 -10.62 -6.19
N GLY A 486 36.86 -11.41 -5.47
CA GLY A 486 37.30 -12.66 -4.83
C GLY A 486 38.29 -12.48 -3.67
N VAL A 487 38.45 -11.29 -3.12
CA VAL A 487 39.30 -11.04 -1.95
C VAL A 487 38.67 -11.65 -0.72
N THR A 488 39.08 -12.86 -0.38
CA THR A 488 38.86 -13.51 0.91
C THR A 488 40.00 -13.11 1.86
N GLU A 489 39.99 -11.87 2.35
CA GLU A 489 40.70 -11.55 3.60
C GLU A 489 39.70 -10.93 4.58
N VAL A 490 39.23 -11.77 5.48
CA VAL A 490 38.62 -11.32 6.72
C VAL A 490 39.79 -10.90 7.62
N GLU A 491 40.06 -9.58 7.68
CA GLU A 491 40.88 -9.07 8.78
C GLU A 491 40.09 -9.35 10.09
N ALA A 492 40.63 -10.26 10.88
CA ALA A 492 40.16 -10.47 12.25
C ALA A 492 40.35 -9.15 13.03
N PRO A 493 39.37 -8.77 13.87
CA PRO A 493 39.50 -7.59 14.71
C PRO A 493 40.73 -7.75 15.59
N PRO A 494 41.54 -6.68 15.82
CA PRO A 494 42.70 -6.76 16.67
C PRO A 494 42.25 -7.15 18.09
N LEU A 495 42.84 -8.21 18.61
CA LEU A 495 42.75 -8.63 19.98
C LEU A 495 43.15 -7.42 20.86
N ALA A 496 42.21 -6.93 21.68
CA ALA A 496 42.50 -5.93 22.70
C ALA A 496 43.59 -6.50 23.62
N ALA A 497 44.75 -5.90 23.58
CA ALA A 497 45.79 -6.14 24.57
C ALA A 497 45.39 -5.40 25.88
N GLN A 498 45.23 -6.19 26.89
CA GLN A 498 45.21 -5.99 28.36
C GLN A 498 45.07 -4.57 28.90
#